data_a13e788f809356a871292621e2043735
#
_entry.id   a13e788f809356a871292621e2043735
#
_cell.length_a   1.000
_cell.length_b   1.000
_cell.length_c   1.000
_cell.angle_alpha   90.00
_cell.angle_beta   90.00
_cell.angle_gamma   90.00
#
_symmetry.space_group_name_H-M   'P 1'
#
loop_
_entity.id
_entity.type
_entity.pdbx_description
1 polymer ?
#
loop_
_entity_poly.entity_id
_entity_poly.type
_entity_poly.pdbx_seq_one_letter_code
_entity_poly.pdbx_strand_id
1 'polypeptide(L)'
;PGTLNDFLIAPDEGDLKPDVVKRFEEMVAQAQQSAGAAAAGYARAAEQAKNDIDAALTGTLKTANHLSEIAAAGEKAQQKSRDNLGLKSAATMEAQSDIYDRTKGRLAIPGAFGFGCAFLPEDVIRFDTKSDFLAWVRNALPGEYSVAGPYGIIIPDTRFEGVLSIRWTDARPETTEPRYRAKSLTFYGINGPIYHTRYCYWPISRLTGWVKINITTEDI
;
A
#
# COMPACT_ATOMS: atom_id res chain seq x y z
N PRO A 1 -8.77 -59.03 76.70
CA PRO A 1 -8.38 -58.26 75.59
C PRO A 1 -9.41 -58.49 74.45
N GLY A 2 -10.27 -57.50 74.22
CA GLY A 2 -11.29 -57.50 73.16
C GLY A 2 -10.65 -57.70 71.79
N THR A 3 -11.21 -58.55 71.01
CA THR A 3 -10.77 -58.84 69.63
C THR A 3 -11.23 -57.67 68.75
N LEU A 4 -10.54 -57.43 67.68
CA LEU A 4 -10.88 -56.40 66.68
C LEU A 4 -12.33 -56.51 66.14
N ASN A 5 -12.91 -57.72 66.33
CA ASN A 5 -14.31 -57.99 65.97
C ASN A 5 -15.33 -57.35 66.91
N ASP A 6 -14.92 -57.13 68.21
CA ASP A 6 -15.78 -56.44 69.14
C ASP A 6 -15.87 -54.94 68.88
N PHE A 7 -14.99 -54.45 68.10
CA PHE A 7 -14.96 -53.04 67.64
C PHE A 7 -15.78 -52.79 66.35
N LEU A 8 -16.14 -53.87 65.63
CA LEU A 8 -16.83 -53.82 64.33
C LEU A 8 -18.31 -54.20 64.41
N ILE A 9 -18.82 -54.42 65.61
CA ILE A 9 -20.26 -54.56 65.84
C ILE A 9 -20.82 -53.14 65.66
N ALA A 10 -21.54 -52.91 64.56
CA ALA A 10 -22.26 -51.67 64.38
C ALA A 10 -23.15 -51.48 65.66
N PRO A 11 -23.10 -50.31 66.25
CA PRO A 11 -24.00 -50.02 67.42
C PRO A 11 -25.43 -50.26 66.94
N ASP A 12 -26.18 -51.06 67.72
CA ASP A 12 -27.60 -51.25 67.49
C ASP A 12 -28.28 -49.86 67.50
N GLU A 13 -29.31 -49.71 66.69
CA GLU A 13 -30.05 -48.41 66.56
C GLU A 13 -30.50 -47.84 67.90
N GLY A 14 -30.57 -48.72 68.96
CA GLY A 14 -30.92 -48.33 70.35
C GLY A 14 -29.76 -47.71 71.15
N ASP A 15 -28.48 -47.87 70.71
CA ASP A 15 -27.30 -47.43 71.45
C ASP A 15 -26.90 -45.96 71.21
N LEU A 16 -27.39 -45.39 70.16
CA LEU A 16 -27.16 -44.00 69.83
C LEU A 16 -28.25 -43.13 70.53
N LYS A 17 -27.82 -42.28 71.44
CA LYS A 17 -28.72 -41.32 72.02
C LYS A 17 -29.36 -40.45 70.99
N PRO A 18 -30.68 -40.19 70.99
CA PRO A 18 -31.40 -39.41 70.01
C PRO A 18 -30.79 -38.01 69.78
N ASP A 19 -30.17 -37.42 70.74
CA ASP A 19 -29.49 -36.13 70.62
C ASP A 19 -28.17 -36.19 69.82
N VAL A 20 -27.49 -37.34 69.83
CA VAL A 20 -26.28 -37.57 69.00
C VAL A 20 -26.66 -37.70 67.53
N VAL A 21 -27.71 -38.47 67.22
CA VAL A 21 -28.24 -38.61 65.86
C VAL A 21 -28.68 -37.26 65.31
N LYS A 22 -29.43 -36.51 66.08
CA LYS A 22 -29.88 -35.17 65.72
C LYS A 22 -28.73 -34.20 65.42
N ARG A 23 -27.67 -34.21 66.30
CA ARG A 23 -26.46 -33.41 66.06
C ARG A 23 -25.74 -33.80 64.80
N PHE A 24 -25.69 -35.09 64.47
CA PHE A 24 -25.06 -35.57 63.27
C PHE A 24 -25.84 -35.09 62.01
N GLU A 25 -27.17 -35.20 62.04
CA GLU A 25 -28.04 -34.66 60.97
C GLU A 25 -27.86 -33.16 60.78
N GLU A 26 -27.79 -32.40 61.91
CA GLU A 26 -27.53 -30.96 61.85
C GLU A 26 -26.17 -30.63 61.27
N MET A 27 -25.11 -31.40 61.64
CA MET A 27 -23.77 -31.23 61.04
C MET A 27 -23.75 -31.57 59.57
N VAL A 28 -24.44 -32.63 59.13
CA VAL A 28 -24.54 -32.99 57.69
C VAL A 28 -25.27 -31.89 56.91
N ALA A 29 -26.39 -31.41 57.46
CA ALA A 29 -27.14 -30.32 56.84
C ALA A 29 -26.30 -29.04 56.73
N GLN A 30 -25.55 -28.70 57.78
CA GLN A 30 -24.63 -27.55 57.76
C GLN A 30 -23.48 -27.73 56.78
N ALA A 31 -22.92 -28.93 56.68
CA ALA A 31 -21.88 -29.25 55.72
C ALA A 31 -22.39 -29.13 54.25
N GLN A 32 -23.61 -29.65 54.02
CA GLN A 32 -24.25 -29.53 52.70
C GLN A 32 -24.54 -28.06 52.33
N GLN A 33 -25.03 -27.28 53.30
CA GLN A 33 -25.27 -25.86 53.11
C GLN A 33 -23.96 -25.10 52.81
N SER A 34 -22.92 -25.40 53.56
CA SER A 34 -21.59 -24.79 53.38
C SER A 34 -20.99 -25.16 52.01
N ALA A 35 -21.10 -26.43 51.62
CA ALA A 35 -20.64 -26.90 50.32
C ALA A 35 -21.43 -26.23 49.17
N GLY A 36 -22.73 -26.12 49.32
CA GLY A 36 -23.58 -25.39 48.35
C GLY A 36 -23.23 -23.90 48.24
N ALA A 37 -23.01 -23.23 49.37
CA ALA A 37 -22.58 -21.84 49.38
C ALA A 37 -21.20 -21.64 48.75
N ALA A 38 -20.24 -22.53 49.02
CA ALA A 38 -18.92 -22.51 48.40
C ALA A 38 -18.99 -22.75 46.87
N ALA A 39 -19.77 -23.72 46.44
CA ALA A 39 -19.99 -24.01 45.02
C ALA A 39 -20.60 -22.79 44.30
N ALA A 40 -21.62 -22.16 44.89
CA ALA A 40 -22.23 -20.95 44.35
C ALA A 40 -21.23 -19.77 44.34
N GLY A 41 -20.36 -19.66 45.34
CA GLY A 41 -19.29 -18.66 45.36
C GLY A 41 -18.28 -18.85 44.23
N TYR A 42 -17.82 -20.08 44.01
CA TYR A 42 -16.91 -20.40 42.91
C TYR A 42 -17.55 -20.17 41.54
N ALA A 43 -18.82 -20.52 41.34
CA ALA A 43 -19.54 -20.28 40.13
C ALA A 43 -19.65 -18.78 39.77
N ARG A 44 -19.96 -17.95 40.79
CA ARG A 44 -20.00 -16.48 40.62
C ARG A 44 -18.62 -15.89 40.31
N ALA A 45 -17.59 -16.35 40.98
CA ALA A 45 -16.22 -15.89 40.76
C ALA A 45 -15.73 -16.28 39.34
N ALA A 46 -16.07 -17.47 38.88
CA ALA A 46 -15.75 -17.91 37.52
C ALA A 46 -16.46 -17.09 36.44
N GLU A 47 -17.75 -16.80 36.64
CA GLU A 47 -18.52 -15.95 35.73
C GLU A 47 -17.98 -14.51 35.71
N GLN A 48 -17.63 -13.96 36.87
CA GLN A 48 -17.02 -12.64 36.97
C GLN A 48 -15.67 -12.60 36.24
N ALA A 49 -14.81 -13.59 36.47
CA ALA A 49 -13.52 -13.68 35.81
C ALA A 49 -13.66 -13.80 34.26
N LYS A 50 -14.65 -14.56 33.79
CA LYS A 50 -14.98 -14.65 32.38
C LYS A 50 -15.39 -13.29 31.83
N ASN A 51 -16.27 -12.57 32.50
CA ASN A 51 -16.75 -11.26 32.07
C ASN A 51 -15.60 -10.23 32.06
N ASP A 52 -14.71 -10.26 33.02
CA ASP A 52 -13.54 -9.40 33.10
C ASP A 52 -12.57 -9.68 31.94
N ILE A 53 -12.35 -10.96 31.63
CA ILE A 53 -11.54 -11.37 30.46
C ILE A 53 -12.19 -10.90 29.16
N ASP A 54 -13.49 -11.13 28.98
CA ASP A 54 -14.22 -10.71 27.77
C ASP A 54 -14.18 -9.18 27.60
N ALA A 55 -14.33 -8.43 28.70
CA ALA A 55 -14.20 -6.98 28.70
C ALA A 55 -12.79 -6.52 28.32
N ALA A 56 -11.75 -7.14 28.89
CA ALA A 56 -10.36 -6.84 28.57
C ALA A 56 -10.02 -7.16 27.09
N LEU A 57 -10.54 -8.27 26.56
CA LEU A 57 -10.32 -8.67 25.17
C LEU A 57 -11.08 -7.80 24.16
N THR A 58 -12.19 -7.18 24.57
CA THR A 58 -12.98 -6.30 23.70
C THR A 58 -12.22 -5.08 23.26
N GLY A 59 -11.28 -4.58 24.09
CA GLY A 59 -10.42 -3.42 23.78
C GLY A 59 -9.10 -3.77 23.08
N THR A 60 -8.82 -5.05 22.81
CA THR A 60 -7.54 -5.47 22.23
C THR A 60 -7.64 -5.71 20.72
N LEU A 61 -6.53 -5.44 20.01
CA LEU A 61 -6.41 -5.84 18.61
C LEU A 61 -6.25 -7.34 18.50
N LYS A 62 -7.10 -7.99 17.71
CA LYS A 62 -7.06 -9.45 17.50
C LYS A 62 -6.22 -9.76 16.27
N THR A 63 -5.25 -10.64 16.41
CA THR A 63 -4.38 -11.05 15.28
C THR A 63 -5.17 -11.68 14.14
N ALA A 64 -6.24 -12.41 14.45
CA ALA A 64 -7.13 -13.01 13.45
C ALA A 64 -7.90 -11.99 12.58
N ASN A 65 -8.03 -10.75 13.05
CA ASN A 65 -8.76 -9.71 12.34
C ASN A 65 -7.86 -8.83 11.48
N HIS A 66 -6.54 -9.07 11.49
CA HIS A 66 -5.57 -8.35 10.65
C HIS A 66 -5.72 -6.82 10.71
N LEU A 67 -5.94 -6.28 11.94
CA LEU A 67 -6.13 -4.83 12.22
C LEU A 67 -7.43 -4.23 11.66
N SER A 68 -8.44 -5.03 11.34
CA SER A 68 -9.73 -4.52 10.86
C SER A 68 -10.44 -3.63 11.89
N GLU A 69 -10.13 -3.79 13.19
CA GLU A 69 -10.61 -2.91 14.26
C GLU A 69 -10.15 -1.46 14.05
N ILE A 70 -8.92 -1.26 13.59
CA ILE A 70 -8.39 0.08 13.27
C ILE A 70 -9.14 0.66 12.07
N ALA A 71 -9.41 -0.17 11.06
CA ALA A 71 -10.19 0.25 9.90
C ALA A 71 -11.63 0.64 10.29
N ALA A 72 -12.28 -0.17 11.14
CA ALA A 72 -13.63 0.08 11.65
C ALA A 72 -13.71 1.33 12.53
N ALA A 73 -12.63 1.68 13.25
CA ALA A 73 -12.54 2.90 14.05
C ALA A 73 -12.37 4.19 13.21
N GLY A 74 -12.23 4.07 11.88
CA GLY A 74 -12.24 5.18 10.93
C GLY A 74 -10.88 5.85 10.70
N GLU A 75 -10.90 6.89 9.84
CA GLU A 75 -9.69 7.54 9.32
C GLU A 75 -8.76 8.08 10.40
N LYS A 76 -9.30 8.65 11.48
CA LYS A 76 -8.48 9.19 12.58
C LYS A 76 -7.67 8.11 13.28
N ALA A 77 -8.27 6.93 13.49
CA ALA A 77 -7.58 5.78 14.10
C ALA A 77 -6.51 5.24 13.16
N GLN A 78 -6.82 5.11 11.87
CA GLN A 78 -5.86 4.70 10.85
C GLN A 78 -4.66 5.67 10.75
N GLN A 79 -4.92 6.99 10.77
CA GLN A 79 -3.85 8.00 10.77
C GLN A 79 -2.99 7.89 12.01
N LYS A 80 -3.61 7.80 13.20
CA LYS A 80 -2.87 7.64 14.45
C LYS A 80 -2.01 6.37 14.48
N SER A 81 -2.52 5.28 13.91
CA SER A 81 -1.76 4.03 13.80
C SER A 81 -0.56 4.18 12.86
N ARG A 82 -0.71 4.84 11.72
CA ARG A 82 0.41 5.16 10.82
C ARG A 82 1.46 6.01 11.52
N ASP A 83 1.04 7.05 12.25
CA ASP A 83 1.94 7.93 13.01
C ASP A 83 2.74 7.14 14.06
N ASN A 84 2.06 6.26 14.80
CA ASN A 84 2.70 5.40 15.82
C ASN A 84 3.72 4.43 15.20
N LEU A 85 3.48 3.97 13.97
CA LEU A 85 4.41 3.12 13.21
C LEU A 85 5.50 3.93 12.49
N GLY A 86 5.49 5.26 12.56
CA GLY A 86 6.43 6.12 11.88
C GLY A 86 6.25 6.18 10.36
N LEU A 87 5.11 5.72 9.85
CA LEU A 87 4.80 5.75 8.43
C LEU A 87 4.54 7.18 7.96
N LYS A 88 5.17 7.54 6.84
CA LYS A 88 5.05 8.87 6.23
C LYS A 88 4.00 8.87 5.12
N SER A 89 3.83 10.01 4.45
CA SER A 89 2.83 10.22 3.39
C SER A 89 2.86 9.17 2.27
N ALA A 90 4.03 8.61 1.96
CA ALA A 90 4.16 7.56 0.96
C ALA A 90 3.32 6.30 1.28
N ALA A 91 3.03 6.05 2.54
CA ALA A 91 2.22 4.89 2.96
C ALA A 91 0.73 4.96 2.51
N THR A 92 0.28 6.13 2.06
CA THR A 92 -1.09 6.36 1.59
C THR A 92 -1.15 6.80 0.13
N MET A 93 -0.01 6.83 -0.55
CA MET A 93 0.07 7.18 -1.97
C MET A 93 0.01 5.92 -2.82
N GLU A 94 -0.74 5.99 -3.91
CA GLU A 94 -0.71 4.98 -4.96
C GLU A 94 0.54 5.16 -5.82
N ALA A 95 1.05 4.07 -6.38
CA ALA A 95 2.06 4.15 -7.42
C ALA A 95 1.44 4.62 -8.76
N GLN A 96 2.26 5.16 -9.65
CA GLN A 96 1.85 5.40 -11.04
C GLN A 96 1.36 4.09 -11.68
N SER A 97 0.30 4.17 -12.49
CA SER A 97 -0.27 3.02 -13.20
C SER A 97 0.61 2.58 -14.39
N ASP A 98 1.35 3.53 -14.96
CA ASP A 98 2.32 3.33 -16.03
C ASP A 98 3.38 4.45 -15.99
N ILE A 99 4.41 4.34 -16.84
CA ILE A 99 5.53 5.31 -16.86
C ILE A 99 5.13 6.73 -17.28
N TYR A 100 3.99 6.91 -17.95
CA TYR A 100 3.50 8.22 -18.38
C TYR A 100 2.33 8.74 -17.52
N ASP A 101 1.94 8.03 -16.48
CA ASP A 101 0.91 8.49 -15.56
C ASP A 101 1.38 9.76 -14.81
N ARG A 102 0.62 10.84 -14.98
CA ARG A 102 0.90 12.16 -14.40
C ARG A 102 -0.12 12.55 -13.34
N THR A 103 -0.83 11.59 -12.78
CA THR A 103 -1.79 11.83 -11.71
C THR A 103 -1.08 12.40 -10.50
N LYS A 104 -1.50 13.60 -10.10
CA LYS A 104 -0.90 14.29 -8.96
C LYS A 104 -1.07 13.47 -7.67
N GLY A 105 0.00 13.32 -6.91
CA GLY A 105 0.00 12.61 -5.63
C GLY A 105 0.35 11.13 -5.72
N ARG A 106 0.62 10.60 -6.91
CA ARG A 106 1.15 9.24 -7.09
C ARG A 106 2.67 9.18 -6.93
N LEU A 107 3.15 8.05 -6.47
CA LEU A 107 4.57 7.74 -6.39
C LEU A 107 5.11 7.38 -7.77
N ALA A 108 6.24 7.98 -8.14
CA ALA A 108 6.91 7.65 -9.39
C ALA A 108 7.46 6.21 -9.35
N ILE A 109 7.23 5.47 -10.44
CA ILE A 109 7.82 4.14 -10.65
C ILE A 109 9.13 4.25 -11.43
N PRO A 110 10.01 3.23 -11.43
CA PRO A 110 11.19 3.20 -12.29
C PRO A 110 10.82 3.45 -13.75
N GLY A 111 11.57 4.30 -14.45
CA GLY A 111 11.29 4.69 -15.81
C GLY A 111 10.20 5.77 -15.96
N ALA A 112 9.76 6.40 -14.86
CA ALA A 112 8.75 7.45 -14.90
C ALA A 112 9.05 8.51 -15.96
N PHE A 113 8.05 8.80 -16.79
CA PHE A 113 8.12 9.72 -17.93
C PHE A 113 9.15 9.33 -19.00
N GLY A 114 9.52 8.05 -19.08
CA GLY A 114 10.52 7.50 -19.99
C GLY A 114 11.97 7.66 -19.53
N PHE A 115 12.24 8.39 -18.44
CA PHE A 115 13.60 8.61 -17.96
C PHE A 115 14.20 7.33 -17.38
N GLY A 116 15.27 6.82 -18.03
CA GLY A 116 15.91 5.56 -17.64
C GLY A 116 15.05 4.32 -17.92
N CYS A 117 14.03 4.44 -18.77
CA CYS A 117 13.19 3.32 -19.18
C CYS A 117 13.94 2.44 -20.20
N ALA A 118 13.86 1.13 -20.03
CA ALA A 118 14.19 0.17 -21.09
C ALA A 118 12.94 0.00 -21.97
N PHE A 119 12.86 0.79 -23.06
CA PHE A 119 11.73 0.74 -23.98
C PHE A 119 11.63 -0.62 -24.67
N LEU A 120 10.41 -1.15 -24.74
CA LEU A 120 10.08 -2.37 -25.46
C LEU A 120 9.66 -2.04 -26.91
N PRO A 121 9.62 -3.01 -27.83
CA PRO A 121 9.18 -2.78 -29.20
C PRO A 121 7.79 -2.18 -29.35
N GLU A 122 6.89 -2.49 -28.40
CA GLU A 122 5.52 -1.94 -28.32
C GLU A 122 5.46 -0.49 -27.85
N ASP A 123 6.50 0.02 -27.18
CA ASP A 123 6.57 1.40 -26.71
C ASP A 123 6.94 2.37 -27.84
N VAL A 124 7.31 1.87 -29.01
CA VAL A 124 7.81 2.68 -30.11
C VAL A 124 6.68 3.44 -30.79
N ILE A 125 6.73 4.77 -30.71
CA ILE A 125 5.82 5.66 -31.42
C ILE A 125 6.31 5.83 -32.86
N ARG A 126 5.48 5.45 -33.82
CA ARG A 126 5.84 5.50 -35.26
C ARG A 126 5.17 6.68 -35.93
N PHE A 127 5.94 7.33 -36.81
CA PHE A 127 5.47 8.47 -37.63
C PHE A 127 5.80 8.22 -39.07
N ASP A 128 4.78 8.30 -39.95
CA ASP A 128 4.97 8.12 -41.39
C ASP A 128 5.29 9.43 -42.09
N THR A 129 4.83 10.56 -41.56
CA THR A 129 5.02 11.89 -42.13
C THR A 129 5.50 12.93 -41.14
N LYS A 130 6.06 14.05 -41.66
CA LYS A 130 6.36 15.24 -40.82
C LYS A 130 5.10 15.82 -40.16
N SER A 131 3.96 15.73 -40.82
CA SER A 131 2.68 16.24 -40.27
C SER A 131 2.25 15.44 -39.07
N ASP A 132 2.34 14.11 -39.13
CA ASP A 132 1.98 13.23 -38.00
C ASP A 132 2.90 13.50 -36.79
N PHE A 133 4.19 13.59 -37.06
CA PHE A 133 5.17 13.95 -36.03
C PHE A 133 4.87 15.31 -35.38
N LEU A 134 4.59 16.35 -36.19
CA LEU A 134 4.26 17.67 -35.66
C LEU A 134 2.95 17.67 -34.86
N ALA A 135 1.93 16.94 -35.35
CA ALA A 135 0.65 16.82 -34.65
C ALA A 135 0.82 16.16 -33.29
N TRP A 136 1.65 15.14 -33.22
CA TRP A 136 1.99 14.48 -31.95
C TRP A 136 2.79 15.41 -31.03
N VAL A 137 3.86 16.06 -31.54
CA VAL A 137 4.68 17.00 -30.77
C VAL A 137 3.87 18.12 -30.15
N ARG A 138 2.83 18.62 -30.84
CA ARG A 138 1.93 19.66 -30.30
C ARG A 138 1.35 19.25 -28.95
N ASN A 139 0.99 17.99 -28.79
CA ASN A 139 0.31 17.47 -27.61
C ASN A 139 1.25 16.73 -26.66
N ALA A 140 2.48 16.46 -27.07
CA ALA A 140 3.45 15.73 -26.25
C ALA A 140 3.81 16.50 -24.97
N LEU A 141 3.86 15.75 -23.88
CA LEU A 141 4.27 16.22 -22.56
C LEU A 141 5.79 16.04 -22.39
N PRO A 142 6.42 16.70 -21.40
CA PRO A 142 7.83 16.46 -21.08
C PRO A 142 8.09 14.98 -20.77
N GLY A 143 9.19 14.44 -21.27
CA GLY A 143 9.56 13.04 -21.06
C GLY A 143 10.50 12.53 -22.13
N GLU A 144 10.84 11.26 -22.05
CA GLU A 144 11.58 10.53 -23.09
C GLU A 144 10.65 9.50 -23.73
N TYR A 145 10.78 9.36 -25.06
CA TYR A 145 9.91 8.54 -25.88
C TYR A 145 10.74 7.75 -26.90
N SER A 146 10.46 6.47 -27.01
CA SER A 146 10.99 5.67 -28.11
C SER A 146 10.24 6.03 -29.40
N VAL A 147 10.97 6.40 -30.44
CA VAL A 147 10.37 6.89 -31.70
C VAL A 147 10.98 6.23 -32.94
N ALA A 148 10.18 6.05 -33.96
CA ALA A 148 10.64 5.58 -35.26
C ALA A 148 9.89 6.26 -36.42
N GLY A 149 10.56 6.35 -37.57
CA GLY A 149 9.97 6.87 -38.81
C GLY A 149 10.83 6.57 -40.01
N PRO A 150 10.30 6.78 -41.25
CA PRO A 150 11.03 6.52 -42.49
C PRO A 150 12.31 7.38 -42.63
N TYR A 151 13.28 6.84 -43.34
CA TYR A 151 14.53 7.54 -43.61
C TYR A 151 14.28 8.87 -44.34
N GLY A 152 14.92 9.93 -43.88
CA GLY A 152 14.90 11.25 -44.50
C GLY A 152 13.58 12.03 -44.35
N ILE A 153 12.54 11.45 -43.81
CA ILE A 153 11.21 12.09 -43.70
C ILE A 153 11.14 13.06 -42.51
N ILE A 154 11.48 12.62 -41.32
CA ILE A 154 11.39 13.47 -40.13
C ILE A 154 12.63 14.35 -39.99
N ILE A 155 13.81 13.74 -40.13
CA ILE A 155 15.12 14.41 -40.19
C ILE A 155 15.73 14.10 -41.53
N PRO A 156 16.15 15.11 -42.34
CA PRO A 156 16.79 14.87 -43.64
C PRO A 156 18.01 13.95 -43.49
N ASP A 157 18.20 13.07 -44.45
CA ASP A 157 19.33 12.16 -44.58
C ASP A 157 19.64 11.32 -43.30
N THR A 158 18.61 11.09 -42.48
CA THR A 158 18.77 10.38 -41.21
C THR A 158 17.67 9.35 -41.03
N ARG A 159 18.04 8.19 -40.48
CA ARG A 159 17.09 7.22 -39.97
C ARG A 159 16.50 7.75 -38.65
N PHE A 160 15.21 7.99 -38.65
CA PHE A 160 14.52 8.45 -37.42
C PHE A 160 14.12 7.25 -36.57
N GLU A 161 15.09 6.72 -35.83
CA GLU A 161 14.90 5.58 -34.89
C GLU A 161 15.81 5.81 -33.70
N GLY A 162 15.22 5.88 -32.50
CA GLY A 162 15.94 6.17 -31.27
C GLY A 162 15.05 6.76 -30.18
N VAL A 163 15.65 7.54 -29.29
CA VAL A 163 14.95 8.20 -28.18
C VAL A 163 14.79 9.69 -28.43
N LEU A 164 13.59 10.21 -28.20
CA LEU A 164 13.26 11.62 -28.27
C LEU A 164 13.00 12.17 -26.87
N SER A 165 13.86 13.07 -26.39
CA SER A 165 13.66 13.81 -25.16
C SER A 165 12.91 15.10 -25.42
N ILE A 166 11.84 15.37 -24.67
CA ILE A 166 11.01 16.58 -24.77
C ILE A 166 11.04 17.33 -23.45
N ARG A 167 11.32 18.62 -23.51
CA ARG A 167 11.23 19.55 -22.37
C ARG A 167 10.38 20.75 -22.75
N TRP A 168 9.55 21.22 -21.84
CA TRP A 168 8.92 22.54 -21.97
C TRP A 168 9.93 23.62 -21.61
N THR A 169 9.99 24.69 -22.41
CA THR A 169 10.99 25.76 -22.28
C THR A 169 10.41 27.10 -21.89
N ASP A 170 9.10 27.22 -21.82
CA ASP A 170 8.42 28.41 -21.34
C ASP A 170 7.91 28.23 -19.91
N ALA A 171 8.05 29.27 -19.10
CA ALA A 171 7.61 29.31 -17.70
C ALA A 171 6.21 29.93 -17.59
N ARG A 172 5.30 29.67 -18.52
CA ARG A 172 3.96 30.26 -18.48
C ARG A 172 3.05 29.50 -17.53
N PRO A 173 2.59 30.09 -16.45
CA PRO A 173 1.67 29.46 -15.49
C PRO A 173 0.22 29.42 -16.00
N GLU A 174 -0.14 30.23 -17.00
CA GLU A 174 -1.54 30.49 -17.38
C GLU A 174 -2.17 29.34 -18.21
N THR A 175 -1.37 28.46 -18.76
CA THR A 175 -1.90 27.31 -19.51
C THR A 175 -1.15 26.02 -19.22
N THR A 176 -1.91 24.98 -18.94
CA THR A 176 -1.41 23.59 -18.83
C THR A 176 -1.53 22.84 -20.15
N GLU A 177 -2.15 23.45 -21.20
CA GLU A 177 -2.37 22.79 -22.48
C GLU A 177 -1.06 22.61 -23.27
N PRO A 178 -0.67 21.37 -23.57
CA PRO A 178 0.62 21.07 -24.21
C PRO A 178 0.82 21.79 -25.56
N ARG A 179 -0.25 22.00 -26.31
CA ARG A 179 -0.21 22.63 -27.66
C ARG A 179 0.25 24.09 -27.65
N TYR A 180 0.10 24.78 -26.53
CA TYR A 180 0.48 26.19 -26.36
C TYR A 180 1.80 26.35 -25.58
N ARG A 181 2.59 25.28 -25.48
CA ARG A 181 3.88 25.28 -24.79
C ARG A 181 5.02 25.21 -25.81
N ALA A 182 5.98 26.13 -25.68
CA ALA A 182 7.25 26.00 -26.40
C ALA A 182 8.03 24.79 -25.88
N LYS A 183 8.63 24.03 -26.79
CA LYS A 183 9.31 22.79 -26.43
C LYS A 183 10.69 22.73 -27.07
N SER A 184 11.63 22.19 -26.31
CA SER A 184 12.94 21.74 -26.77
C SER A 184 12.88 20.24 -26.98
N LEU A 185 13.32 19.79 -28.13
CA LEU A 185 13.36 18.38 -28.52
C LEU A 185 14.79 17.98 -28.82
N THR A 186 15.27 16.92 -28.21
CA THR A 186 16.56 16.31 -28.52
C THR A 186 16.35 14.86 -28.92
N PHE A 187 16.76 14.53 -30.12
CA PHE A 187 16.70 13.17 -30.65
C PHE A 187 18.08 12.51 -30.54
N TYR A 188 18.10 11.34 -29.93
CA TYR A 188 19.25 10.47 -29.79
C TYR A 188 19.06 9.28 -30.74
N GLY A 189 19.72 9.35 -31.90
CA GLY A 189 19.61 8.30 -32.90
C GLY A 189 20.36 7.02 -32.49
N ILE A 190 19.80 5.88 -32.86
CA ILE A 190 20.35 4.55 -32.56
C ILE A 190 21.81 4.36 -33.02
N ASN A 191 22.23 5.07 -34.10
CA ASN A 191 23.58 4.99 -34.66
C ASN A 191 24.45 6.20 -34.29
N GLY A 192 24.17 6.86 -33.16
CA GLY A 192 25.04 7.89 -32.59
C GLY A 192 24.72 9.34 -32.94
N PRO A 193 24.06 9.77 -34.04
CA PRO A 193 23.83 11.18 -34.28
C PRO A 193 22.81 11.74 -33.26
N ILE A 194 23.13 12.91 -32.72
CA ILE A 194 22.21 13.67 -31.86
C ILE A 194 21.72 14.88 -32.65
N TYR A 195 20.42 15.11 -32.61
CA TYR A 195 19.79 16.26 -33.28
C TYR A 195 18.94 17.03 -32.29
N HIS A 196 18.91 18.33 -32.47
CA HIS A 196 18.10 19.24 -31.67
C HIS A 196 17.15 20.05 -32.54
N THR A 197 15.92 20.27 -32.09
CA THR A 197 14.95 21.20 -32.67
C THR A 197 14.09 21.82 -31.58
N ARG A 198 13.37 22.87 -31.94
CA ARG A 198 12.40 23.53 -31.05
C ARG A 198 11.03 23.52 -31.68
N TYR A 199 10.01 23.26 -30.90
CA TYR A 199 8.62 23.50 -31.26
C TYR A 199 8.21 24.87 -30.79
N CYS A 200 7.72 25.69 -31.76
CA CYS A 200 7.12 26.99 -31.55
C CYS A 200 5.63 26.90 -31.85
N TYR A 201 4.77 27.36 -30.94
CA TYR A 201 3.32 27.33 -31.14
C TYR A 201 2.76 28.61 -31.76
N TRP A 202 3.52 29.73 -31.69
CA TRP A 202 3.13 31.05 -32.17
C TRP A 202 4.15 31.59 -33.21
N PRO A 203 3.72 32.30 -34.24
CA PRO A 203 2.33 32.53 -34.72
C PRO A 203 1.71 31.32 -35.41
N ILE A 204 2.51 30.35 -35.78
CA ILE A 204 2.10 29.10 -36.41
C ILE A 204 2.86 27.92 -35.74
N SER A 205 2.14 26.86 -35.45
CA SER A 205 2.75 25.64 -34.88
C SER A 205 3.77 25.05 -35.87
N ARG A 206 5.04 25.05 -35.49
CA ARG A 206 6.14 24.58 -36.34
C ARG A 206 7.34 24.06 -35.52
N LEU A 207 8.18 23.28 -36.20
CA LEU A 207 9.55 23.01 -35.73
C LEU A 207 10.51 24.02 -36.38
N THR A 208 11.56 24.39 -35.66
CA THR A 208 12.59 25.33 -36.19
C THR A 208 13.58 24.73 -37.19
N GLY A 209 13.42 23.48 -37.51
CA GLY A 209 14.41 22.66 -38.23
C GLY A 209 15.32 21.90 -37.28
N TRP A 210 15.87 20.80 -37.76
CA TRP A 210 16.79 19.97 -37.02
C TRP A 210 18.23 20.45 -37.18
N VAL A 211 18.95 20.58 -36.06
CA VAL A 211 20.37 20.89 -36.02
C VAL A 211 21.09 19.69 -35.45
N LYS A 212 22.08 19.18 -36.18
CA LYS A 212 22.94 18.10 -35.71
C LYS A 212 23.88 18.64 -34.64
N ILE A 213 23.95 17.99 -33.49
CA ILE A 213 24.91 18.28 -32.48
C ILE A 213 26.15 17.45 -32.79
N ASN A 214 27.23 18.13 -33.20
CA ASN A 214 28.52 17.46 -33.40
C ASN A 214 29.19 17.26 -32.06
N ILE A 215 29.35 16.01 -31.65
CA ILE A 215 30.23 15.65 -30.55
C ILE A 215 31.58 15.43 -31.21
N THR A 216 32.50 16.36 -31.03
CA THR A 216 33.93 16.13 -31.30
C THR A 216 34.44 15.13 -30.28
N THR A 217 34.58 13.88 -30.66
CA THR A 217 35.45 12.95 -29.95
C THR A 217 36.89 13.40 -30.19
N GLU A 218 37.54 13.95 -29.19
CA GLU A 218 39.01 13.86 -29.15
C GLU A 218 39.30 12.37 -28.97
N ASP A 219 40.05 11.80 -29.92
CA ASP A 219 40.52 10.44 -29.83
C ASP A 219 41.34 10.31 -28.54
N ILE A 220 40.85 9.47 -27.61
CA ILE A 220 41.58 9.11 -26.38
C ILE A 220 42.52 7.97 -26.70
#